data_022c3ea89d4afa7d5249fefc1b9c4076
#
_entry.id   022c3ea89d4afa7d5249fefc1b9c4076
#
_cell.length_a   1.000
_cell.length_b   1.000
_cell.length_c   1.000
_cell.angle_alpha   90.00
_cell.angle_beta   90.00
_cell.angle_gamma   90.00
#
_symmetry.space_group_name_H-M   'P 1'
#
loop_
_entity.id
_entity.type
_entity.pdbx_description
1 polymer ?
#
loop_
_entity_poly.entity_id
_entity_poly.type
_entity_poly.pdbx_seq_one_letter_code
_entity_poly.pdbx_strand_id
1 'polypeptide(L)'
;QAYGHGLYFAEREGTAKAYRDNLKGNIVTRNDGVQKTYGQHITDVENAIKAEHPNLHSDNVNRAAKSVIDDNLTLADIEGMGEFENVYKTGINANKSARESKGSMYEVNIDASPDELLDFDAPLSEQSDYVKSKLPQEVFDYFKKTNDPRGINLVHDNPLVPDRAMIREPEYAAQAAAKLNDLGIKGIKYTDARTRF
;
A
#
# COMPACT_ATOMS: atom_id res chain seq x y z
N GLN A 1 6.38 -5.03 2.75
CA GLN A 1 5.11 -5.14 3.51
C GLN A 1 5.43 -5.04 5.00
N ALA A 2 4.78 -4.10 5.72
CA ALA A 2 5.13 -3.78 7.11
C ALA A 2 4.73 -4.88 8.12
N TYR A 3 3.74 -5.69 7.80
CA TYR A 3 3.15 -6.68 8.70
C TYR A 3 3.27 -8.13 8.20
N GLY A 4 4.17 -8.40 7.25
CA GLY A 4 4.39 -9.71 6.68
C GLY A 4 3.83 -9.89 5.26
N HIS A 5 3.84 -11.14 4.77
CA HIS A 5 3.38 -11.51 3.43
C HIS A 5 1.92 -11.95 3.49
N GLY A 6 1.09 -11.44 2.58
CA GLY A 6 -0.31 -11.85 2.49
C GLY A 6 -1.26 -10.76 2.02
N LEU A 7 -2.55 -11.02 2.13
CA LEU A 7 -3.62 -10.06 1.90
C LEU A 7 -3.92 -9.30 3.20
N TYR A 8 -4.21 -8.02 3.07
CA TYR A 8 -4.49 -7.13 4.20
C TYR A 8 -5.94 -6.69 4.16
N PHE A 9 -6.63 -6.85 5.29
CA PHE A 9 -8.01 -6.45 5.46
C PHE A 9 -8.14 -5.51 6.65
N ALA A 10 -9.07 -4.56 6.56
CA ALA A 10 -9.40 -3.69 7.68
C ALA A 10 -10.70 -4.17 8.33
N GLU A 11 -10.67 -4.40 9.62
CA GLU A 11 -11.84 -4.83 10.41
C GLU A 11 -12.91 -3.74 10.48
N ARG A 12 -12.48 -2.46 10.47
CA ARG A 12 -13.39 -1.31 10.55
C ARG A 12 -13.56 -0.65 9.19
N GLU A 13 -14.81 -0.41 8.80
CA GLU A 13 -15.13 0.30 7.55
C GLU A 13 -14.44 1.66 7.44
N GLY A 14 -14.34 2.42 8.54
CA GLY A 14 -13.65 3.71 8.58
C GLY A 14 -12.16 3.59 8.24
N THR A 15 -11.48 2.55 8.74
CA THR A 15 -10.09 2.27 8.41
C THR A 15 -9.94 1.90 6.93
N ALA A 16 -10.82 1.02 6.41
CA ALA A 16 -10.83 0.66 5.00
C ALA A 16 -11.06 1.88 4.09
N LYS A 17 -11.99 2.75 4.46
CA LYS A 17 -12.25 4.02 3.75
C LYS A 17 -11.01 4.93 3.76
N ALA A 18 -10.35 5.08 4.90
CA ALA A 18 -9.14 5.90 5.01
C ALA A 18 -8.00 5.37 4.13
N TYR A 19 -7.79 4.05 4.08
CA TYR A 19 -6.83 3.43 3.15
C TYR A 19 -7.22 3.66 1.69
N ARG A 20 -8.48 3.43 1.32
CA ARG A 20 -8.97 3.69 -0.03
C ARG A 20 -8.74 5.15 -0.43
N ASP A 21 -9.09 6.10 0.44
CA ASP A 21 -9.01 7.52 0.14
C ASP A 21 -7.55 8.01 0.07
N ASN A 22 -6.65 7.42 0.85
CA ASN A 22 -5.21 7.68 0.74
C ASN A 22 -4.58 7.09 -0.54
N LEU A 23 -5.08 5.96 -1.03
CA LEU A 23 -4.59 5.33 -2.26
C LEU A 23 -5.22 5.94 -3.51
N LYS A 24 -6.38 6.58 -3.37
CA LYS A 24 -7.18 7.14 -4.44
C LYS A 24 -6.43 8.20 -5.26
N GLY A 25 -5.62 9.04 -4.61
CA GLY A 25 -4.77 10.03 -5.27
C GLY A 25 -3.50 9.46 -5.92
N ASN A 26 -3.21 8.17 -5.74
CA ASN A 26 -1.98 7.56 -6.25
C ASN A 26 -2.17 6.75 -7.54
N ILE A 27 -3.41 6.47 -7.94
CA ILE A 27 -3.72 5.68 -9.15
C ILE A 27 -4.71 6.45 -10.01
N VAL A 28 -4.33 6.67 -11.26
CA VAL A 28 -5.15 7.27 -12.31
C VAL A 28 -5.54 6.17 -13.31
N THR A 29 -6.82 6.07 -13.62
CA THR A 29 -7.32 5.12 -14.63
C THR A 29 -7.65 5.88 -15.90
N ARG A 30 -7.00 5.51 -17.01
CA ARG A 30 -7.26 6.07 -18.33
C ARG A 30 -8.58 5.56 -18.92
N ASN A 31 -9.09 6.24 -19.94
CA ASN A 31 -10.32 5.84 -20.63
C ASN A 31 -10.23 4.46 -21.31
N ASP A 32 -9.01 4.00 -21.61
CA ASP A 32 -8.73 2.65 -22.15
C ASP A 32 -8.62 1.57 -21.05
N GLY A 33 -8.86 1.93 -19.78
CA GLY A 33 -8.79 1.01 -18.63
C GLY A 33 -7.38 0.81 -18.07
N VAL A 34 -6.35 1.38 -18.67
CA VAL A 34 -4.97 1.28 -18.16
C VAL A 34 -4.83 2.09 -16.88
N GLN A 35 -4.31 1.44 -15.85
CA GLN A 35 -4.01 2.07 -14.57
C GLN A 35 -2.53 2.48 -14.50
N LYS A 36 -2.28 3.71 -14.05
CA LYS A 36 -0.95 4.26 -13.83
C LYS A 36 -0.87 4.90 -12.45
N THR A 37 0.33 4.97 -11.89
CA THR A 37 0.53 5.80 -10.70
C THR A 37 0.39 7.28 -11.06
N TYR A 38 0.05 8.11 -10.07
CA TYR A 38 -0.02 9.55 -10.24
C TYR A 38 1.27 10.14 -10.86
N GLY A 39 2.45 9.68 -10.39
CA GLY A 39 3.73 10.10 -10.94
C GLY A 39 3.92 9.73 -12.41
N GLN A 40 3.52 8.52 -12.80
CA GLN A 40 3.55 8.10 -14.21
C GLN A 40 2.59 8.92 -15.07
N HIS A 41 1.42 9.29 -14.52
CA HIS A 41 0.46 10.13 -15.23
C HIS A 41 0.97 11.56 -15.43
N ILE A 42 1.61 12.16 -14.40
CA ILE A 42 2.30 13.46 -14.56
C ILE A 42 3.33 13.37 -15.70
N THR A 43 4.19 12.33 -15.68
CA THR A 43 5.21 12.14 -16.72
C THR A 43 4.61 12.04 -18.13
N ASP A 44 3.47 11.39 -18.29
CA ASP A 44 2.79 11.30 -19.58
C ASP A 44 2.31 12.69 -20.06
N VAL A 45 1.73 13.50 -19.16
CA VAL A 45 1.29 14.87 -19.48
C VAL A 45 2.49 15.77 -19.78
N GLU A 46 3.57 15.66 -19.01
CA GLU A 46 4.83 16.37 -19.26
C GLU A 46 5.41 16.05 -20.66
N ASN A 47 5.43 14.76 -21.00
CA ASN A 47 5.92 14.30 -22.31
C ASN A 47 5.05 14.84 -23.45
N ALA A 48 3.73 14.87 -23.29
CA ALA A 48 2.82 15.46 -24.28
C ALA A 48 3.09 16.96 -24.46
N ILE A 49 3.24 17.71 -23.35
CA ILE A 49 3.57 19.13 -23.39
C ILE A 49 4.94 19.35 -24.08
N LYS A 50 5.96 18.55 -23.71
CA LYS A 50 7.29 18.66 -24.28
C LYS A 50 7.34 18.35 -25.78
N ALA A 51 6.53 17.40 -26.24
CA ALA A 51 6.45 17.06 -27.67
C ALA A 51 5.96 18.21 -28.52
N GLU A 52 4.98 18.98 -28.04
CA GLU A 52 4.46 20.17 -28.78
C GLU A 52 5.23 21.47 -28.48
N HIS A 53 5.88 21.55 -27.30
CA HIS A 53 6.61 22.71 -26.82
C HIS A 53 8.07 22.39 -26.43
N PRO A 54 8.92 21.94 -27.37
CA PRO A 54 10.26 21.38 -27.05
C PRO A 54 11.21 22.43 -26.42
N ASN A 55 10.99 23.69 -26.63
CA ASN A 55 11.82 24.78 -26.10
C ASN A 55 11.35 25.28 -24.72
N LEU A 56 10.23 24.77 -24.21
CA LEU A 56 9.74 25.16 -22.89
C LEU A 56 10.64 24.61 -21.78
N HIS A 57 11.00 25.47 -20.83
CA HIS A 57 11.81 25.08 -19.69
C HIS A 57 11.12 23.95 -18.87
N SER A 58 11.90 22.98 -18.39
CA SER A 58 11.37 21.80 -17.66
C SER A 58 10.49 22.15 -16.45
N ASP A 59 10.83 23.22 -15.72
CA ASP A 59 10.03 23.65 -14.57
C ASP A 59 8.64 24.16 -14.97
N ASN A 60 8.54 24.82 -16.12
CA ASN A 60 7.26 25.27 -16.65
C ASN A 60 6.41 24.09 -17.15
N VAL A 61 7.06 23.09 -17.77
CA VAL A 61 6.40 21.83 -18.16
C VAL A 61 5.82 21.13 -16.94
N ASN A 62 6.63 20.92 -15.90
CA ASN A 62 6.21 20.25 -14.67
C ASN A 62 5.08 21.02 -13.96
N ARG A 63 5.22 22.35 -13.87
CA ARG A 63 4.17 23.20 -13.28
C ARG A 63 2.86 23.09 -14.04
N ALA A 64 2.89 23.18 -15.37
CA ALA A 64 1.69 23.07 -16.20
C ALA A 64 1.04 21.70 -16.06
N ALA A 65 1.83 20.61 -16.10
CA ALA A 65 1.32 19.26 -15.94
C ALA A 65 0.63 19.07 -14.58
N LYS A 66 1.28 19.50 -13.49
CA LYS A 66 0.70 19.43 -12.14
C LYS A 66 -0.57 20.26 -12.02
N SER A 67 -0.58 21.52 -12.44
CA SER A 67 -1.79 22.34 -12.35
C SER A 67 -2.96 21.75 -13.14
N VAL A 68 -2.71 21.20 -14.32
CA VAL A 68 -3.75 20.54 -15.13
C VAL A 68 -4.36 19.35 -14.40
N ILE A 69 -3.56 18.58 -13.68
CA ILE A 69 -4.00 17.36 -12.98
C ILE A 69 -4.61 17.71 -11.62
N ASP A 70 -3.89 18.47 -10.80
CA ASP A 70 -4.24 18.72 -9.40
C ASP A 70 -5.44 19.66 -9.27
N ASP A 71 -5.46 20.71 -10.09
CA ASP A 71 -6.51 21.71 -10.10
C ASP A 71 -7.67 21.32 -11.04
N ASN A 72 -7.51 20.19 -11.77
CA ASN A 72 -8.47 19.69 -12.76
C ASN A 72 -8.88 20.75 -13.77
N LEU A 73 -7.90 21.49 -14.31
CA LEU A 73 -8.13 22.62 -15.19
C LEU A 73 -8.91 22.25 -16.45
N THR A 74 -9.82 23.10 -16.83
CA THR A 74 -10.60 23.01 -18.07
C THR A 74 -10.15 24.05 -19.08
N LEU A 75 -10.62 23.96 -20.32
CA LEU A 75 -10.31 24.98 -21.36
C LEU A 75 -10.82 26.37 -21.00
N ALA A 76 -11.88 26.46 -20.20
CA ALA A 76 -12.42 27.73 -19.74
C ALA A 76 -11.52 28.41 -18.71
N ASP A 77 -10.80 27.60 -17.88
CA ASP A 77 -9.94 28.13 -16.81
C ASP A 77 -8.64 28.73 -17.35
N ILE A 78 -8.25 28.39 -18.58
CA ILE A 78 -7.02 28.87 -19.22
C ILE A 78 -7.23 30.00 -20.22
N GLU A 79 -8.48 30.40 -20.47
CA GLU A 79 -8.81 31.49 -21.38
C GLU A 79 -8.18 32.78 -20.88
N GLY A 80 -7.37 33.42 -21.74
CA GLY A 80 -6.64 34.66 -21.42
C GLY A 80 -5.28 34.48 -20.74
N MET A 81 -4.76 33.24 -20.61
CA MET A 81 -3.41 32.99 -20.06
C MET A 81 -2.26 33.38 -21.04
N GLY A 82 -2.56 34.01 -22.17
CA GLY A 82 -1.56 34.49 -23.11
C GLY A 82 -0.71 33.38 -23.74
N GLU A 83 0.60 33.56 -23.73
CA GLU A 83 1.52 32.59 -24.35
C GLU A 83 1.50 31.19 -23.75
N PHE A 84 1.07 31.05 -22.50
CA PHE A 84 0.96 29.76 -21.82
C PHE A 84 -0.34 29.01 -22.12
N GLU A 85 -1.34 29.64 -22.71
CA GLU A 85 -2.63 29.02 -23.00
C GLU A 85 -2.49 27.72 -23.82
N ASN A 86 -1.65 27.76 -24.87
CA ASN A 86 -1.40 26.56 -25.69
C ASN A 86 -0.71 25.42 -24.89
N VAL A 87 0.19 25.77 -24.00
CA VAL A 87 0.88 24.80 -23.12
C VAL A 87 -0.13 24.07 -22.22
N TYR A 88 -0.99 24.84 -21.55
CA TYR A 88 -2.05 24.28 -20.71
C TYR A 88 -3.08 23.49 -21.52
N LYS A 89 -3.44 23.98 -22.72
CA LYS A 89 -4.35 23.28 -23.62
C LYS A 89 -3.83 21.90 -24.01
N THR A 90 -2.54 21.78 -24.33
CA THR A 90 -1.88 20.50 -24.61
C THR A 90 -1.96 19.56 -23.37
N GLY A 91 -1.64 20.09 -22.19
CA GLY A 91 -1.74 19.35 -20.94
C GLY A 91 -3.16 18.86 -20.65
N ILE A 92 -4.18 19.73 -20.80
CA ILE A 92 -5.60 19.38 -20.61
C ILE A 92 -6.02 18.27 -21.58
N ASN A 93 -5.62 18.35 -22.84
CA ASN A 93 -5.95 17.32 -23.84
C ASN A 93 -5.30 15.98 -23.49
N ALA A 94 -4.05 15.98 -23.02
CA ALA A 94 -3.37 14.78 -22.53
C ALA A 94 -4.05 14.21 -21.26
N ASN A 95 -4.50 15.09 -20.35
CA ASN A 95 -5.19 14.70 -19.12
C ASN A 95 -6.62 14.19 -19.36
N LYS A 96 -7.34 14.66 -20.38
CA LYS A 96 -8.71 14.20 -20.72
C LYS A 96 -8.83 12.69 -20.92
N SER A 97 -7.72 12.02 -21.25
CA SER A 97 -7.69 10.56 -21.41
C SER A 97 -7.64 9.78 -20.09
N ALA A 98 -7.58 10.49 -18.96
CA ALA A 98 -7.43 9.87 -17.64
C ALA A 98 -8.61 10.21 -16.72
N ARG A 99 -8.97 9.28 -15.86
CA ARG A 99 -9.96 9.47 -14.79
C ARG A 99 -9.35 9.09 -13.47
N GLU A 100 -9.68 9.85 -12.43
CA GLU A 100 -9.33 9.47 -11.07
C GLU A 100 -9.93 8.10 -10.73
N SER A 101 -9.11 7.17 -10.25
CA SER A 101 -9.58 5.85 -9.82
C SER A 101 -10.43 6.03 -8.56
N LYS A 102 -11.72 5.72 -8.67
CA LYS A 102 -12.58 5.54 -7.48
C LYS A 102 -12.26 4.16 -6.93
N GLY A 103 -11.31 4.07 -6.01
CA GLY A 103 -10.99 2.80 -5.36
C GLY A 103 -12.28 2.08 -4.91
N SER A 104 -12.35 0.77 -5.16
CA SER A 104 -13.47 -0.07 -4.74
C SER A 104 -13.22 -0.63 -3.35
N MET A 105 -14.28 -0.73 -2.56
CA MET A 105 -14.28 -1.45 -1.29
C MET A 105 -15.07 -2.75 -1.46
N TYR A 106 -14.54 -3.80 -0.90
CA TYR A 106 -15.19 -5.11 -0.86
C TYR A 106 -15.33 -5.53 0.61
N GLU A 107 -16.49 -6.02 0.97
CA GLU A 107 -16.68 -6.75 2.21
C GLU A 107 -16.21 -8.20 1.99
N VAL A 108 -15.31 -8.66 2.84
CA VAL A 108 -14.74 -10.01 2.77
C VAL A 108 -15.04 -10.72 4.06
N ASN A 109 -15.65 -11.89 3.96
CA ASN A 109 -15.81 -12.79 5.10
C ASN A 109 -14.57 -13.68 5.19
N ILE A 110 -13.82 -13.57 6.29
CA ILE A 110 -12.62 -14.36 6.53
C ILE A 110 -13.03 -15.56 7.37
N ASP A 111 -12.77 -16.79 6.85
CA ASP A 111 -13.01 -18.03 7.58
C ASP A 111 -11.90 -18.28 8.62
N ALA A 112 -11.84 -17.40 9.60
CA ALA A 112 -10.96 -17.49 10.75
C ALA A 112 -11.58 -16.79 11.96
N SER A 113 -11.54 -17.43 13.11
CA SER A 113 -11.92 -16.78 14.36
C SER A 113 -10.78 -15.86 14.85
N PRO A 114 -11.07 -14.78 15.60
CA PRO A 114 -10.04 -13.90 16.14
C PRO A 114 -8.97 -14.62 16.97
N ASP A 115 -9.31 -15.76 17.58
CA ASP A 115 -8.39 -16.56 18.39
C ASP A 115 -7.42 -17.41 17.55
N GLU A 116 -7.75 -17.65 16.27
CA GLU A 116 -6.89 -18.36 15.31
C GLU A 116 -5.84 -17.45 14.67
N LEU A 117 -5.87 -16.16 14.99
CA LEU A 117 -4.97 -15.16 14.45
C LEU A 117 -3.86 -14.81 15.44
N LEU A 118 -2.63 -14.77 14.95
CA LEU A 118 -1.49 -14.26 15.70
C LEU A 118 -1.67 -12.76 15.95
N ASP A 119 -1.63 -12.33 17.19
CA ASP A 119 -1.62 -10.92 17.54
C ASP A 119 -0.19 -10.36 17.39
N PHE A 120 -0.01 -9.50 16.39
CA PHE A 120 1.28 -8.92 16.04
C PHE A 120 1.88 -8.07 17.17
N ASP A 121 1.01 -7.37 17.90
CA ASP A 121 1.39 -6.40 18.91
C ASP A 121 1.48 -7.02 20.31
N ALA A 122 0.84 -8.16 20.55
CA ALA A 122 0.82 -8.80 21.87
C ALA A 122 2.06 -9.65 22.13
N PRO A 123 2.50 -9.74 23.41
CA PRO A 123 3.50 -10.70 23.85
C PRO A 123 3.15 -12.14 23.45
N LEU A 124 4.15 -12.99 23.22
CA LEU A 124 3.90 -14.42 22.93
C LEU A 124 3.20 -15.13 24.10
N SER A 125 3.44 -14.70 25.33
CA SER A 125 2.77 -15.19 26.53
C SER A 125 1.29 -14.82 26.60
N GLU A 126 0.88 -13.74 25.94
CA GLU A 126 -0.49 -13.21 25.94
C GLU A 126 -1.27 -13.54 24.68
N GLN A 127 -0.67 -14.30 23.75
CA GLN A 127 -1.40 -14.83 22.60
C GLN A 127 -2.57 -15.71 23.05
N SER A 128 -3.56 -15.89 22.18
CA SER A 128 -4.67 -16.81 22.45
C SER A 128 -4.18 -18.20 22.84
N ASP A 129 -4.98 -18.96 23.59
CA ASP A 129 -4.63 -20.33 23.91
C ASP A 129 -4.52 -21.21 22.67
N TYR A 130 -5.32 -20.90 21.63
CA TYR A 130 -5.20 -21.56 20.34
C TYR A 130 -3.81 -21.34 19.73
N VAL A 131 -3.38 -20.10 19.58
CA VAL A 131 -2.06 -19.75 18.99
C VAL A 131 -0.94 -20.36 19.83
N LYS A 132 -0.99 -20.24 21.17
CA LYS A 132 0.01 -20.85 22.06
C LYS A 132 0.09 -22.35 21.89
N SER A 133 -1.04 -23.05 21.72
CA SER A 133 -1.07 -24.51 21.52
C SER A 133 -0.48 -24.96 20.18
N LYS A 134 -0.44 -24.07 19.19
CA LYS A 134 0.10 -24.35 17.86
C LYS A 134 1.60 -24.07 17.73
N LEU A 135 2.12 -23.20 18.57
CA LEU A 135 3.54 -22.88 18.56
C LEU A 135 4.36 -23.98 19.23
N PRO A 136 5.36 -24.57 18.55
CA PRO A 136 6.22 -25.58 19.15
C PRO A 136 7.12 -24.97 20.23
N GLN A 137 7.54 -25.78 21.20
CA GLN A 137 8.35 -25.37 22.35
C GLN A 137 9.65 -24.68 21.91
N GLU A 138 10.23 -25.08 20.78
CA GLU A 138 11.46 -24.49 20.23
C GLU A 138 11.34 -22.99 19.92
N VAL A 139 10.12 -22.50 19.59
CA VAL A 139 9.85 -21.07 19.39
C VAL A 139 10.01 -20.32 20.71
N PHE A 140 9.42 -20.83 21.78
CA PHE A 140 9.54 -20.23 23.10
C PHE A 140 10.98 -20.28 23.63
N ASP A 141 11.67 -21.40 23.41
CA ASP A 141 13.07 -21.58 23.83
C ASP A 141 14.01 -20.64 23.06
N TYR A 142 13.74 -20.42 21.78
CA TYR A 142 14.49 -19.47 20.94
C TYR A 142 14.39 -18.05 21.50
N PHE A 143 13.19 -17.62 21.82
CA PHE A 143 12.95 -16.27 22.34
C PHE A 143 13.16 -16.11 23.84
N LYS A 144 13.59 -17.15 24.55
CA LYS A 144 13.76 -17.15 26.02
C LYS A 144 14.68 -16.04 26.54
N LYS A 145 15.64 -15.59 25.70
CA LYS A 145 16.57 -14.49 26.01
C LYS A 145 16.09 -13.12 25.53
N THR A 146 15.02 -13.09 24.79
CA THR A 146 14.42 -11.83 24.27
C THR A 146 13.50 -11.29 25.36
N ASN A 147 13.69 -10.03 25.71
CA ASN A 147 12.78 -9.37 26.63
C ASN A 147 11.45 -9.12 25.93
N ASP A 148 10.36 -9.70 26.45
CA ASP A 148 9.00 -9.52 25.95
C ASP A 148 8.83 -9.82 24.45
N PRO A 149 9.08 -11.06 23.98
CA PRO A 149 8.90 -11.41 22.57
C PRO A 149 7.42 -11.34 22.19
N ARG A 150 7.14 -10.72 21.04
CA ARG A 150 5.78 -10.46 20.56
C ARG A 150 5.50 -11.18 19.24
N GLY A 151 4.25 -11.15 18.77
CA GLY A 151 3.87 -11.71 17.49
C GLY A 151 4.71 -11.17 16.32
N ILE A 152 5.11 -9.90 16.35
CA ILE A 152 6.03 -9.29 15.37
C ILE A 152 7.34 -10.08 15.22
N ASN A 153 7.87 -10.65 16.30
CA ASN A 153 9.11 -11.43 16.24
C ASN A 153 8.94 -12.69 15.40
N LEU A 154 7.76 -13.34 15.45
CA LEU A 154 7.48 -14.50 14.60
C LEU A 154 7.31 -14.15 13.12
N VAL A 155 6.97 -12.93 12.82
CA VAL A 155 6.84 -12.45 11.43
C VAL A 155 8.20 -12.09 10.84
N HIS A 156 9.06 -11.47 11.63
CA HIS A 156 10.34 -10.92 11.15
C HIS A 156 11.58 -11.75 11.52
N ASP A 157 11.48 -12.64 12.50
CA ASP A 157 12.60 -13.47 12.97
C ASP A 157 12.09 -14.85 13.42
N ASN A 158 11.37 -15.55 12.54
CA ASN A 158 10.76 -16.85 12.85
C ASN A 158 11.83 -17.95 12.93
N PRO A 159 12.02 -18.61 14.10
CA PRO A 159 13.03 -19.66 14.25
C PRO A 159 12.74 -20.92 13.40
N LEU A 160 11.51 -21.09 12.93
CA LEU A 160 11.10 -22.21 12.09
C LEU A 160 11.50 -22.03 10.61
N VAL A 161 11.99 -20.85 10.22
CA VAL A 161 12.53 -20.59 8.88
C VAL A 161 14.02 -20.95 8.87
N PRO A 162 14.44 -21.93 8.05
CA PRO A 162 15.81 -22.45 8.10
C PRO A 162 16.88 -21.43 7.68
N ASP A 163 16.60 -20.66 6.64
CA ASP A 163 17.57 -19.69 6.10
C ASP A 163 17.34 -18.30 6.67
N ARG A 164 17.99 -18.04 7.78
CA ARG A 164 17.92 -16.78 8.50
C ARG A 164 18.80 -15.68 7.92
N ALA A 165 19.71 -16.01 7.00
CA ALA A 165 20.49 -15.00 6.30
C ALA A 165 19.60 -14.12 5.41
N MET A 166 18.42 -14.62 5.05
CA MET A 166 17.42 -13.93 4.21
C MET A 166 16.40 -13.09 4.98
N ILE A 167 16.59 -12.84 6.27
CA ILE A 167 15.62 -12.11 7.13
C ILE A 167 15.11 -10.77 6.54
N ARG A 168 15.92 -10.12 5.71
CA ARG A 168 15.58 -8.84 5.08
C ARG A 168 14.97 -8.99 3.68
N GLU A 169 14.93 -10.20 3.14
CA GLU A 169 14.45 -10.47 1.80
C GLU A 169 12.93 -10.74 1.82
N PRO A 170 12.20 -10.37 0.75
CA PRO A 170 10.75 -10.62 0.65
C PRO A 170 10.38 -12.10 0.77
N GLU A 171 11.25 -12.99 0.30
CA GLU A 171 11.09 -14.44 0.36
C GLU A 171 11.04 -14.96 1.79
N TYR A 172 11.76 -14.35 2.70
CA TYR A 172 11.72 -14.71 4.12
C TYR A 172 10.32 -14.49 4.72
N ALA A 173 9.72 -13.34 4.44
CA ALA A 173 8.37 -13.03 4.93
C ALA A 173 7.33 -14.04 4.41
N ALA A 174 7.47 -14.50 3.15
CA ALA A 174 6.61 -15.53 2.58
C ALA A 174 6.82 -16.89 3.28
N GLN A 175 8.05 -17.28 3.56
CA GLN A 175 8.37 -18.51 4.28
C GLN A 175 7.87 -18.46 5.73
N ALA A 176 8.03 -17.34 6.43
CA ALA A 176 7.51 -17.16 7.78
C ALA A 176 5.98 -17.29 7.83
N ALA A 177 5.28 -16.66 6.87
CA ALA A 177 3.83 -16.77 6.74
C ALA A 177 3.39 -18.22 6.45
N ALA A 178 4.09 -18.92 5.54
CA ALA A 178 3.82 -20.32 5.25
C ALA A 178 4.00 -21.21 6.48
N LYS A 179 5.07 -21.02 7.26
CA LYS A 179 5.30 -21.77 8.49
C LYS A 179 4.20 -21.55 9.54
N LEU A 180 3.73 -20.33 9.72
CA LEU A 180 2.61 -20.03 10.62
C LEU A 180 1.32 -20.69 10.12
N ASN A 181 1.06 -20.67 8.82
CA ASN A 181 -0.09 -21.35 8.23
C ASN A 181 -0.02 -22.88 8.38
N ASP A 182 1.16 -23.50 8.20
CA ASP A 182 1.38 -24.94 8.41
C ASP A 182 1.07 -25.38 9.85
N LEU A 183 1.27 -24.48 10.82
CA LEU A 183 0.89 -24.70 12.23
C LEU A 183 -0.61 -24.50 12.48
N GLY A 184 -1.38 -24.03 11.49
CA GLY A 184 -2.80 -23.74 11.59
C GLY A 184 -3.11 -22.32 12.08
N ILE A 185 -2.12 -21.42 12.13
CA ILE A 185 -2.33 -19.99 12.43
C ILE A 185 -2.76 -19.31 11.14
N LYS A 186 -4.05 -19.00 11.02
CA LYS A 186 -4.70 -18.60 9.76
C LYS A 186 -4.36 -17.17 9.29
N GLY A 187 -3.77 -16.36 10.14
CA GLY A 187 -3.43 -14.98 9.79
C GLY A 187 -2.84 -14.21 10.95
N ILE A 188 -2.70 -12.92 10.74
CA ILE A 188 -2.12 -11.98 11.70
C ILE A 188 -3.11 -10.84 11.91
N LYS A 189 -3.43 -10.54 13.16
CA LYS A 189 -4.16 -9.32 13.53
C LYS A 189 -3.18 -8.30 14.11
N TYR A 190 -3.39 -7.04 13.80
CA TYR A 190 -2.57 -5.94 14.32
C TYR A 190 -3.41 -4.68 14.52
N THR A 191 -2.97 -3.82 15.42
CA THR A 191 -3.58 -2.50 15.60
C THR A 191 -3.00 -1.52 14.58
N ASP A 192 -3.86 -0.85 13.82
CA ASP A 192 -3.42 0.17 12.88
C ASP A 192 -2.58 1.23 13.61
N ALA A 193 -1.43 1.59 13.03
CA ALA A 193 -0.51 2.57 13.59
C ALA A 193 -1.17 3.94 13.89
N ARG A 194 -2.25 4.27 13.18
CA ARG A 194 -3.05 5.49 13.41
C ARG A 194 -4.00 5.40 14.62
N THR A 195 -4.26 4.20 15.13
CA THR A 195 -5.15 3.95 16.27
C THR A 195 -4.41 3.50 17.53
N ARG A 196 -3.06 3.54 17.49
CA ARG A 196 -2.19 3.17 18.64
C ARG A 196 -2.05 4.24 19.71
N PHE A 197 -2.79 5.37 19.61
CA PHE A 197 -2.75 6.50 20.55
C PHE A 197 -4.12 6.76 21.15
#